data_aa8c2d0cba47467a471a2d85fba05971
#
_entry.id   aa8c2d0cba47467a471a2d85fba05971
#
_cell.length_a   1.000
_cell.length_b   1.000
_cell.length_c   1.000
_cell.angle_alpha   90.00
_cell.angle_beta   90.00
_cell.angle_gamma   90.00
#
_symmetry.space_group_name_H-M   'P 1'
#
loop_
_entity.id
_entity.type
_entity.pdbx_description
1 polymer ?
#
loop_
_entity_poly.entity_id
_entity_poly.type
_entity_poly.pdbx_seq_one_letter_code
_entity_poly.pdbx_strand_id
1 'polypeptide(L)'
;MHSDTHVHTSYSLDAGAAGARLGPVEALRFGKGEEVMASSGQRARLSRPLDFMVVADHSDGFGLFPRLFEGDRELLADPTVKEWHDLMKAGKGAEVAYAIVNAQASGTMPKVFAIEGFDSSQPGYRSAWHEVIKAAEDANEPGRFTAFIGYE
;
A
#
# COMPACT_ATOMS: atom_id res chain seq x y z
N MET A 1 -12.59 -24.39 -0.83
CA MET A 1 -12.11 -23.13 -1.43
C MET A 1 -11.40 -22.34 -0.34
N HIS A 2 -10.14 -21.95 -0.58
CA HIS A 2 -9.36 -21.08 0.29
C HIS A 2 -9.15 -19.75 -0.43
N SER A 3 -9.59 -18.65 0.15
CA SER A 3 -9.55 -17.35 -0.50
C SER A 3 -9.46 -16.21 0.50
N ASP A 4 -8.95 -15.09 0.04
CA ASP A 4 -9.01 -13.84 0.75
C ASP A 4 -9.43 -12.73 -0.23
N THR A 5 -10.41 -11.96 0.14
CA THR A 5 -10.97 -10.87 -0.67
C THR A 5 -10.75 -9.50 -0.07
N HIS A 6 -10.01 -9.41 1.04
CA HIS A 6 -9.83 -8.18 1.77
C HIS A 6 -8.42 -8.11 2.39
N VAL A 7 -7.42 -7.96 1.54
CA VAL A 7 -6.02 -7.87 1.95
C VAL A 7 -5.50 -6.48 1.65
N HIS A 8 -4.95 -5.83 2.67
CA HIS A 8 -4.28 -4.54 2.54
C HIS A 8 -2.76 -4.70 2.51
N THR A 9 -2.11 -3.94 1.66
CA THR A 9 -0.65 -3.90 1.50
C THR A 9 -0.06 -2.58 2.00
N SER A 10 1.23 -2.34 1.77
CA SER A 10 1.84 -1.04 2.07
C SER A 10 1.25 0.12 1.25
N TYR A 11 0.48 -0.18 0.21
CA TYR A 11 -0.19 0.84 -0.62
C TYR A 11 -1.44 1.41 0.03
N SER A 12 -2.00 0.69 1.01
CA SER A 12 -3.14 1.14 1.80
C SER A 12 -2.72 2.14 2.87
N LEU A 13 -3.54 3.16 3.10
CA LEU A 13 -3.28 4.19 4.11
C LEU A 13 -3.14 3.57 5.51
N ASP A 14 -4.04 2.69 5.89
CA ASP A 14 -4.09 2.05 7.21
C ASP A 14 -2.93 1.06 7.42
N ALA A 15 -2.75 0.12 6.48
CA ALA A 15 -1.71 -0.90 6.59
C ALA A 15 -0.31 -0.29 6.47
N GLY A 16 -0.10 0.67 5.57
CA GLY A 16 1.15 1.40 5.42
C GLY A 16 1.53 2.16 6.69
N ALA A 17 0.55 2.83 7.31
CA ALA A 17 0.73 3.51 8.60
C ALA A 17 0.98 2.53 9.74
N ALA A 18 0.27 1.39 9.76
CA ALA A 18 0.47 0.33 10.76
C ALA A 18 1.82 -0.40 10.63
N GLY A 19 2.57 -0.15 9.58
CA GLY A 19 3.91 -0.70 9.42
C GLY A 19 4.03 -1.79 8.37
N ALA A 20 3.01 -2.05 7.56
CA ALA A 20 3.14 -2.89 6.37
C ALA A 20 4.16 -2.27 5.41
N ARG A 21 5.06 -3.11 4.88
CA ARG A 21 6.11 -2.69 3.95
C ARG A 21 6.12 -3.51 2.66
N LEU A 22 5.31 -4.56 2.61
CA LEU A 22 5.13 -5.40 1.43
C LEU A 22 4.04 -4.81 0.55
N GLY A 23 4.30 -4.77 -0.75
CA GLY A 23 3.36 -4.29 -1.75
C GLY A 23 2.48 -5.39 -2.34
N PRO A 24 1.72 -5.05 -3.39
CA PRO A 24 0.80 -5.99 -4.04
C PRO A 24 1.48 -7.24 -4.60
N VAL A 25 2.70 -7.11 -5.12
CA VAL A 25 3.46 -8.23 -5.69
C VAL A 25 3.75 -9.29 -4.62
N GLU A 26 4.29 -8.86 -3.46
CA GLU A 26 4.61 -9.77 -2.36
C GLU A 26 3.34 -10.37 -1.75
N ALA A 27 2.27 -9.60 -1.63
CA ALA A 27 0.99 -10.10 -1.14
C ALA A 27 0.45 -11.24 -2.02
N LEU A 28 0.46 -11.05 -3.34
CA LEU A 28 0.01 -12.07 -4.29
C LEU A 28 0.92 -13.30 -4.32
N ARG A 29 2.24 -13.12 -4.24
CA ARG A 29 3.19 -14.21 -4.09
C ARG A 29 2.92 -15.03 -2.82
N PHE A 30 2.67 -14.35 -1.70
CA PHE A 30 2.29 -15.02 -0.45
C PHE A 30 0.99 -15.80 -0.62
N GLY A 31 -0.04 -15.21 -1.25
CA GLY A 31 -1.31 -15.90 -1.56
C GLY A 31 -1.10 -17.15 -2.40
N LYS A 32 -0.17 -17.14 -3.34
CA LYS A 32 0.23 -18.31 -4.15
C LYS A 32 1.02 -19.36 -3.38
N GLY A 33 1.30 -19.12 -2.09
CA GLY A 33 2.07 -20.02 -1.23
C GLY A 33 3.57 -19.93 -1.41
N GLU A 34 4.09 -18.85 -2.00
CA GLU A 34 5.51 -18.55 -2.02
C GLU A 34 5.99 -18.03 -0.66
N GLU A 35 7.26 -18.23 -0.36
CA GLU A 35 7.88 -17.64 0.83
C GLU A 35 8.16 -16.16 0.57
N VAL A 36 7.76 -15.31 1.53
CA VAL A 36 8.06 -13.89 1.55
C VAL A 36 8.74 -13.49 2.86
N MET A 37 9.50 -12.41 2.83
CA MET A 37 10.04 -11.80 4.03
C MET A 37 9.01 -10.81 4.58
N ALA A 38 8.37 -11.11 5.70
CA ALA A 38 7.41 -10.23 6.35
C ALA A 38 8.03 -8.89 6.77
N SER A 39 7.23 -7.86 6.93
CA SER A 39 7.67 -6.52 7.38
C SER A 39 8.40 -6.55 8.74
N SER A 40 8.14 -7.58 9.55
CA SER A 40 8.83 -7.85 10.83
C SER A 40 10.21 -8.51 10.66
N GLY A 41 10.64 -8.83 9.43
CA GLY A 41 11.90 -9.51 9.14
C GLY A 41 11.84 -11.04 9.27
N GLN A 42 10.68 -11.62 9.47
CA GLN A 42 10.49 -13.06 9.54
C GLN A 42 10.11 -13.64 8.16
N ARG A 43 10.56 -14.85 7.86
CA ARG A 43 10.09 -15.60 6.70
C ARG A 43 8.68 -16.10 6.96
N ALA A 44 7.79 -15.91 6.01
CA ALA A 44 6.40 -16.32 6.10
C ALA A 44 5.99 -17.05 4.81
N ARG A 45 5.20 -18.10 4.97
CA ARG A 45 4.66 -18.86 3.87
C ARG A 45 3.33 -19.49 4.30
N LEU A 46 2.33 -19.48 3.43
CA LEU A 46 1.11 -20.24 3.67
C LEU A 46 1.38 -21.75 3.60
N SER A 47 0.79 -22.51 4.51
CA SER A 47 0.85 -23.97 4.49
C SER A 47 0.14 -24.57 3.26
N ARG A 48 -0.82 -23.83 2.72
CA ARG A 48 -1.57 -24.13 1.50
C ARG A 48 -1.81 -22.84 0.72
N PRO A 49 -1.54 -22.81 -0.60
CA PRO A 49 -1.93 -21.68 -1.44
C PRO A 49 -3.41 -21.36 -1.38
N LEU A 50 -3.75 -20.10 -1.61
CA LEU A 50 -5.13 -19.68 -1.84
C LEU A 50 -5.58 -20.09 -3.25
N ASP A 51 -6.88 -20.29 -3.42
CA ASP A 51 -7.49 -20.53 -4.74
C ASP A 51 -7.66 -19.19 -5.50
N PHE A 52 -7.96 -18.12 -4.74
CA PHE A 52 -7.97 -16.73 -5.27
C PHE A 52 -7.75 -15.69 -4.18
N MET A 53 -7.39 -14.48 -4.60
CA MET A 53 -7.12 -13.35 -3.71
C MET A 53 -7.47 -12.03 -4.38
N VAL A 54 -7.92 -11.05 -3.56
CA VAL A 54 -8.04 -9.65 -3.94
C VAL A 54 -7.14 -8.83 -3.02
N VAL A 55 -6.24 -8.05 -3.60
CA VAL A 55 -5.61 -6.93 -2.88
C VAL A 55 -6.57 -5.77 -2.95
N ALA A 56 -7.09 -5.34 -1.80
CA ALA A 56 -8.15 -4.36 -1.66
C ALA A 56 -7.67 -3.13 -0.86
N ASP A 57 -6.52 -2.58 -1.25
CA ASP A 57 -5.96 -1.40 -0.60
C ASP A 57 -6.96 -0.22 -0.66
N HIS A 58 -7.00 0.59 0.39
CA HIS A 58 -7.80 1.83 0.41
C HIS A 58 -7.47 2.73 -0.76
N SER A 59 -8.50 3.24 -1.41
CA SER A 59 -8.36 4.17 -2.54
C SER A 59 -7.84 5.55 -2.12
N ASP A 60 -8.03 5.95 -0.86
CA ASP A 60 -7.53 7.22 -0.33
C ASP A 60 -6.01 7.14 -0.09
N GLY A 61 -5.25 8.01 -0.73
CA GLY A 61 -3.79 8.04 -0.60
C GLY A 61 -3.08 6.80 -1.11
N PHE A 62 -3.66 6.16 -2.10
CA PHE A 62 -3.21 4.90 -2.69
C PHE A 62 -1.76 4.96 -3.19
N GLY A 63 -0.91 4.09 -2.64
CA GLY A 63 0.52 4.03 -2.99
C GLY A 63 1.38 5.16 -2.40
N LEU A 64 0.81 6.04 -1.58
CA LEU A 64 1.53 7.16 -0.97
C LEU A 64 2.52 6.71 0.11
N PHE A 65 2.12 5.75 0.96
CA PHE A 65 2.92 5.35 2.12
C PHE A 65 4.27 4.73 1.78
N PRO A 66 4.44 3.87 0.77
CA PRO A 66 5.76 3.42 0.34
C PRO A 66 6.67 4.59 -0.04
N ARG A 67 6.20 5.53 -0.85
CA ARG A 67 6.96 6.72 -1.26
C ARG A 67 7.35 7.59 -0.08
N LEU A 68 6.39 7.85 0.82
CA LEU A 68 6.65 8.62 2.04
C LEU A 68 7.69 7.93 2.93
N PHE A 69 7.57 6.63 3.15
CA PHE A 69 8.50 5.86 3.98
C PHE A 69 9.90 5.77 3.37
N GLU A 70 10.01 5.64 2.06
CA GLU A 70 11.30 5.61 1.34
C GLU A 70 12.00 6.96 1.27
N GLY A 71 11.27 8.04 1.55
CA GLY A 71 11.83 9.38 1.59
C GLY A 71 11.89 10.03 0.21
N ASP A 72 10.81 9.93 -0.54
CA ASP A 72 10.67 10.59 -1.84
C ASP A 72 10.99 12.09 -1.74
N ARG A 73 11.92 12.54 -2.55
CA ARG A 73 12.49 13.90 -2.45
C ARG A 73 11.46 15.01 -2.74
N GLU A 74 10.51 14.74 -3.62
CA GLU A 74 9.45 15.69 -3.95
C GLU A 74 8.47 15.82 -2.80
N LEU A 75 8.11 14.69 -2.19
CA LEU A 75 7.27 14.68 -0.99
C LEU A 75 7.96 15.37 0.19
N LEU A 76 9.23 15.07 0.44
CA LEU A 76 9.99 15.64 1.56
C LEU A 76 10.39 17.13 1.39
N ALA A 77 10.11 17.72 0.24
CA ALA A 77 10.27 19.17 0.06
C ALA A 77 9.28 19.98 0.91
N ASP A 78 8.14 19.39 1.27
CA ASP A 78 7.17 19.98 2.21
C ASP A 78 7.59 19.67 3.65
N PRO A 79 7.73 20.68 4.54
CA PRO A 79 8.16 20.48 5.93
C PRO A 79 7.23 19.58 6.74
N THR A 80 5.92 19.66 6.52
CA THR A 80 4.93 18.82 7.22
C THR A 80 5.10 17.35 6.80
N VAL A 81 5.28 17.10 5.52
CA VAL A 81 5.50 15.76 4.99
C VAL A 81 6.82 15.17 5.47
N LYS A 82 7.85 16.00 5.57
CA LYS A 82 9.12 15.60 6.16
C LYS A 82 8.96 15.18 7.63
N GLU A 83 8.19 15.92 8.41
CA GLU A 83 7.87 15.54 9.80
C GLU A 83 7.15 14.20 9.86
N TRP A 84 6.18 13.96 8.99
CA TRP A 84 5.49 12.68 8.89
C TRP A 84 6.43 11.52 8.54
N HIS A 85 7.33 11.73 7.60
CA HIS A 85 8.36 10.74 7.28
C HIS A 85 9.22 10.41 8.51
N ASP A 86 9.70 11.42 9.23
CA ASP A 86 10.56 11.24 10.41
C ASP A 86 9.80 10.49 11.52
N LEU A 87 8.52 10.79 11.74
CA LEU A 87 7.64 10.06 12.64
C LEU A 87 7.46 8.59 12.22
N MET A 88 7.25 8.33 10.93
CA MET A 88 7.14 6.95 10.42
C MET A 88 8.44 6.17 10.64
N LYS A 89 9.60 6.79 10.40
CA LYS A 89 10.90 6.17 10.69
C LYS A 89 11.12 5.89 12.18
N ALA A 90 10.49 6.69 13.04
CA ALA A 90 10.49 6.47 14.50
C ALA A 90 9.45 5.43 14.97
N GLY A 91 8.74 4.76 14.07
CA GLY A 91 7.71 3.78 14.40
C GLY A 91 6.36 4.37 14.84
N LYS A 92 6.14 5.65 14.59
CA LYS A 92 4.94 6.41 14.98
C LYS A 92 3.94 6.56 13.82
N GLY A 93 3.81 5.53 12.99
CA GLY A 93 2.95 5.58 11.81
C GLY A 93 1.47 5.86 12.11
N ALA A 94 0.96 5.41 13.24
CA ALA A 94 -0.41 5.71 13.66
C ALA A 94 -0.64 7.21 13.91
N GLU A 95 0.36 7.93 14.45
CA GLU A 95 0.28 9.39 14.62
C GLU A 95 0.22 10.09 13.26
N VAL A 96 0.98 9.58 12.28
CA VAL A 96 0.99 10.10 10.90
C VAL A 96 -0.36 9.84 10.20
N ALA A 97 -0.93 8.64 10.31
CA ALA A 97 -2.23 8.34 9.73
C ALA A 97 -3.31 9.28 10.28
N TYR A 98 -3.31 9.49 11.61
CA TYR A 98 -4.24 10.41 12.25
C TYR A 98 -4.04 11.86 11.78
N ALA A 99 -2.80 12.31 11.63
CA ALA A 99 -2.48 13.64 11.12
C ALA A 99 -2.97 13.84 9.68
N ILE A 100 -2.81 12.84 8.82
CA ILE A 100 -3.27 12.86 7.42
C ILE A 100 -4.80 12.95 7.37
N VAL A 101 -5.51 12.10 8.11
CA VAL A 101 -6.99 12.12 8.18
C VAL A 101 -7.51 13.46 8.66
N ASN A 102 -6.90 14.04 9.71
CA ASN A 102 -7.28 15.37 10.20
C ASN A 102 -6.99 16.48 9.18
N ALA A 103 -5.84 16.43 8.51
CA ALA A 103 -5.48 17.41 7.49
C ALA A 103 -6.46 17.35 6.30
N GLN A 104 -6.88 16.15 5.91
CA GLN A 104 -7.88 15.94 4.88
C GLN A 104 -9.24 16.51 5.31
N ALA A 105 -9.72 16.17 6.51
CA ALA A 105 -11.00 16.61 7.04
C ALA A 105 -11.08 18.15 7.22
N SER A 106 -9.94 18.78 7.55
CA SER A 106 -9.86 20.24 7.74
C SER A 106 -9.46 21.02 6.48
N GLY A 107 -9.19 20.34 5.36
CA GLY A 107 -8.75 20.98 4.13
C GLY A 107 -7.33 21.59 4.21
N THR A 108 -6.50 21.08 5.12
CA THR A 108 -5.13 21.57 5.36
C THR A 108 -4.05 20.63 4.82
N MET A 109 -4.40 19.74 3.89
CA MET A 109 -3.43 18.83 3.27
C MET A 109 -2.28 19.60 2.63
N PRO A 110 -1.02 19.13 2.80
CA PRO A 110 0.13 19.70 2.11
C PRO A 110 -0.09 19.71 0.59
N LYS A 111 0.26 20.81 -0.06
CA LYS A 111 0.00 21.00 -1.50
C LYS A 111 0.69 19.96 -2.39
N VAL A 112 1.77 19.35 -1.92
CA VAL A 112 2.49 18.32 -2.66
C VAL A 112 1.60 17.11 -2.96
N PHE A 113 0.64 16.79 -2.10
CA PHE A 113 -0.30 15.69 -2.33
C PHE A 113 -1.34 16.01 -3.41
N ALA A 114 -1.62 17.28 -3.68
CA ALA A 114 -2.48 17.65 -4.80
C ALA A 114 -1.80 17.42 -6.17
N ILE A 115 -0.47 17.26 -6.18
CA ILE A 115 0.32 17.01 -7.40
C ILE A 115 0.65 15.53 -7.54
N GLU A 116 0.93 14.84 -6.43
CA GLU A 116 1.56 13.52 -6.41
C GLU A 116 0.64 12.33 -6.11
N GLY A 117 -0.65 12.57 -5.90
CA GLY A 117 -1.50 11.40 -5.91
C GLY A 117 -2.26 11.05 -4.67
N PHE A 118 -2.98 12.01 -4.11
CA PHE A 118 -3.93 11.69 -3.05
C PHE A 118 -5.29 11.24 -3.60
N ASP A 119 -5.56 11.48 -4.87
CA ASP A 119 -6.80 11.07 -5.55
C ASP A 119 -6.54 10.52 -6.98
N SER A 120 -7.54 9.88 -7.56
CA SER A 120 -7.46 9.21 -8.86
C SER A 120 -7.15 10.11 -10.04
N SER A 121 -7.23 11.43 -9.89
CA SER A 121 -6.86 12.39 -10.94
C SER A 121 -5.35 12.59 -11.06
N GLN A 122 -4.60 12.21 -10.03
CA GLN A 122 -3.18 12.51 -9.88
C GLN A 122 -2.27 11.45 -10.54
N PRO A 123 -1.10 11.87 -11.10
CA PRO A 123 -0.19 10.93 -11.75
C PRO A 123 0.34 9.81 -10.84
N GLY A 124 0.68 10.11 -9.61
CA GLY A 124 1.20 9.13 -8.64
C GLY A 124 0.17 8.05 -8.31
N TYR A 125 -1.09 8.42 -8.14
CA TYR A 125 -2.18 7.48 -7.94
C TYR A 125 -2.33 6.53 -9.15
N ARG A 126 -2.32 7.08 -10.36
CA ARG A 126 -2.44 6.29 -11.58
C ARG A 126 -1.27 5.33 -11.75
N SER A 127 -0.06 5.74 -11.38
CA SER A 127 1.12 4.87 -11.41
C SER A 127 0.95 3.69 -10.45
N ALA A 128 0.59 3.95 -9.19
CA ALA A 128 0.35 2.91 -8.20
C ALA A 128 -0.77 1.96 -8.62
N TRP A 129 -1.85 2.49 -9.21
CA TRP A 129 -2.95 1.66 -9.72
C TRP A 129 -2.50 0.75 -10.87
N HIS A 130 -1.70 1.24 -11.81
CA HIS A 130 -1.14 0.41 -12.87
C HIS A 130 -0.21 -0.68 -12.33
N GLU A 131 0.53 -0.41 -11.26
CA GLU A 131 1.36 -1.43 -10.58
C GLU A 131 0.51 -2.54 -9.98
N VAL A 132 -0.63 -2.21 -9.35
CA VAL A 132 -1.58 -3.22 -8.82
C VAL A 132 -2.19 -4.05 -9.94
N ILE A 133 -2.65 -3.41 -11.02
CA ILE A 133 -3.17 -4.13 -12.19
C ILE A 133 -2.10 -5.11 -12.70
N LYS A 134 -0.89 -4.61 -12.94
CA LYS A 134 0.20 -5.44 -13.43
C LYS A 134 0.54 -6.60 -12.48
N ALA A 135 0.61 -6.34 -11.19
CA ALA A 135 0.88 -7.37 -10.19
C ALA A 135 -0.19 -8.48 -10.21
N ALA A 136 -1.46 -8.10 -10.31
CA ALA A 136 -2.57 -9.06 -10.39
C ALA A 136 -2.52 -9.87 -11.70
N GLU A 137 -2.29 -9.22 -12.84
CA GLU A 137 -2.16 -9.89 -14.14
C GLU A 137 -0.98 -10.85 -14.16
N ASP A 138 0.18 -10.45 -13.66
CA ASP A 138 1.38 -11.30 -13.59
C ASP A 138 1.21 -12.49 -12.63
N ALA A 139 0.41 -12.33 -11.57
CA ALA A 139 0.17 -13.39 -10.59
C ALA A 139 -0.93 -14.36 -10.99
N ASN A 140 -1.83 -13.95 -11.90
CA ASN A 140 -2.98 -14.74 -12.29
C ASN A 140 -2.57 -16.00 -13.08
N GLU A 141 -2.89 -17.17 -12.55
CA GLU A 141 -2.61 -18.48 -13.16
C GLU A 141 -3.92 -19.26 -13.30
N PRO A 142 -4.61 -19.18 -14.44
CA PRO A 142 -5.89 -19.85 -14.64
C PRO A 142 -5.85 -21.34 -14.28
N GLY A 143 -6.80 -21.76 -13.44
CA GLY A 143 -6.89 -23.14 -12.94
C GLY A 143 -6.00 -23.45 -11.71
N ARG A 144 -5.17 -22.52 -11.26
CA ARG A 144 -4.32 -22.66 -10.06
C ARG A 144 -4.55 -21.57 -9.03
N PHE A 145 -4.52 -20.31 -9.48
CA PHE A 145 -4.69 -19.13 -8.62
C PHE A 145 -5.33 -18.00 -9.42
N THR A 146 -6.36 -17.39 -8.88
CA THR A 146 -6.98 -16.22 -9.50
C THR A 146 -6.63 -14.96 -8.69
N ALA A 147 -5.95 -14.01 -9.32
CA ALA A 147 -5.73 -12.69 -8.77
C ALA A 147 -6.78 -11.72 -9.34
N PHE A 148 -7.62 -11.17 -8.46
CA PHE A 148 -8.56 -10.13 -8.87
C PHE A 148 -7.94 -8.76 -8.68
N ILE A 149 -8.22 -7.86 -9.61
CA ILE A 149 -7.91 -6.44 -9.48
C ILE A 149 -9.00 -5.81 -8.64
N GLY A 150 -8.64 -5.14 -7.56
CA GLY A 150 -9.59 -4.52 -6.65
C GLY A 150 -9.00 -3.37 -5.86
N TYR A 151 -9.86 -2.67 -5.15
CA TYR A 151 -9.57 -1.64 -4.15
C TYR A 151 -10.79 -1.49 -3.23
N GLU A 152 -10.63 -0.82 -2.11
CA GLU A 152 -11.68 -0.44 -1.16
C GLU A 152 -11.93 1.08 -1.14
#